data_3667d23f518bab0a63ded1979ffa53ee
#
_entry.id   3667d23f518bab0a63ded1979ffa53ee
#
_cell.length_a   1.000
_cell.length_b   1.000
_cell.length_c   1.000
_cell.angle_alpha   90.00
_cell.angle_beta   90.00
_cell.angle_gamma   90.00
#
_symmetry.space_group_name_H-M   'P 1'
#
loop_
_entity.id
_entity.type
_entity.pdbx_description
1 polymer ?
#
loop_
_entity_poly.entity_id
_entity_poly.type
_entity_poly.pdbx_seq_one_letter_code
_entity_poly.pdbx_strand_id
1 'polypeptide(L)'
;MKLITYKYLLMGIFFLYILPSYSQSDDCKVTKLGLNEAYKGDCKKGLANGQGEATGELGTYVGTFKKGVPNGMGKLSYGENHYYEGKWKSGKKHGEGTLYFPADSVVRGFWDEDVYIGEYPSPYKIVSQYGSAKISIRKINDDGDGIDIVFIRNGMRTQQDVVQLTMQNSSGVQQDGQYLGFLNVSFPFDGRIEAKVQNLMHTATNIVSLVYKIYEKGQWQIVINY
;
A
#
# COMPACT_ATOMS: atom_id res chain seq x y z
N MET A 1 -0.23 29.11 -86.64
CA MET A 1 -1.30 28.85 -85.65
C MET A 1 -1.05 27.47 -85.07
N LYS A 2 -0.39 27.36 -83.90
CA LYS A 2 -0.05 26.08 -83.30
C LYS A 2 -0.94 25.87 -82.03
N LEU A 3 -1.73 24.82 -82.07
CA LEU A 3 -2.51 24.37 -80.90
C LEU A 3 -1.59 23.72 -79.91
N ILE A 4 -1.61 24.19 -78.68
CA ILE A 4 -0.94 23.58 -77.55
C ILE A 4 -1.99 22.79 -76.73
N THR A 5 -1.92 21.47 -76.84
CA THR A 5 -2.73 20.56 -76.03
C THR A 5 -2.12 20.38 -74.64
N TYR A 6 -2.83 20.84 -73.59
CA TYR A 6 -2.46 20.59 -72.19
C TYR A 6 -2.97 19.20 -71.77
N LYS A 7 -2.02 18.31 -71.44
CA LYS A 7 -2.28 17.02 -70.85
C LYS A 7 -2.30 17.17 -69.35
N TYR A 8 -3.46 17.12 -68.72
CA TYR A 8 -3.58 17.07 -67.25
C TYR A 8 -3.25 15.66 -66.77
N LEU A 9 -2.13 15.57 -66.06
CA LEU A 9 -1.70 14.37 -65.32
C LEU A 9 -2.38 14.40 -63.93
N LEU A 10 -3.49 13.70 -63.76
CA LEU A 10 -4.15 13.46 -62.50
C LEU A 10 -3.32 12.44 -61.70
N MET A 11 -2.48 12.93 -60.80
CA MET A 11 -1.77 12.12 -59.81
C MET A 11 -2.72 11.88 -58.63
N GLY A 12 -3.44 10.77 -58.65
CA GLY A 12 -4.30 10.34 -57.55
C GLY A 12 -3.45 9.93 -56.35
N ILE A 13 -3.46 10.75 -55.30
CA ILE A 13 -2.89 10.39 -54.00
C ILE A 13 -3.85 9.43 -53.33
N PHE A 14 -3.53 8.12 -53.41
CA PHE A 14 -4.23 7.08 -52.66
C PHE A 14 -3.76 7.17 -51.21
N PHE A 15 -4.50 7.91 -50.38
CA PHE A 15 -4.29 7.89 -48.94
C PHE A 15 -4.77 6.54 -48.41
N LEU A 16 -3.82 5.62 -48.17
CA LEU A 16 -4.10 4.37 -47.51
C LEU A 16 -4.40 4.70 -46.03
N TYR A 17 -5.67 4.81 -45.71
CA TYR A 17 -6.10 4.80 -44.30
C TYR A 17 -5.83 3.41 -43.74
N ILE A 18 -4.69 3.26 -43.03
CA ILE A 18 -4.45 2.10 -42.18
C ILE A 18 -5.38 2.28 -40.98
N LEU A 19 -6.60 1.74 -41.07
CA LEU A 19 -7.46 1.56 -39.92
C LEU A 19 -6.76 0.53 -39.05
N PRO A 20 -6.53 0.82 -37.75
CA PRO A 20 -6.07 -0.21 -36.83
C PRO A 20 -7.14 -1.30 -36.83
N SER A 21 -6.79 -2.46 -37.38
CA SER A 21 -7.61 -3.66 -37.23
C SER A 21 -7.62 -4.04 -35.78
N TYR A 22 -8.64 -3.62 -35.05
CA TYR A 22 -8.98 -4.23 -33.78
C TYR A 22 -9.41 -5.67 -34.08
N SER A 23 -8.43 -6.57 -34.02
CA SER A 23 -8.71 -7.99 -33.97
C SER A 23 -9.40 -8.28 -32.67
N GLN A 24 -10.71 -8.30 -32.68
CA GLN A 24 -11.53 -8.81 -31.59
C GLN A 24 -11.30 -10.33 -31.60
N SER A 25 -10.35 -10.81 -30.82
CA SER A 25 -10.20 -12.25 -30.62
C SER A 25 -11.31 -12.68 -29.67
N ASP A 26 -12.32 -13.37 -30.18
CA ASP A 26 -13.47 -13.91 -29.44
C ASP A 26 -13.10 -15.00 -28.40
N ASP A 27 -11.82 -15.16 -28.07
CA ASP A 27 -11.32 -16.27 -27.26
C ASP A 27 -10.43 -15.82 -26.10
N CYS A 28 -10.55 -14.56 -25.64
CA CYS A 28 -9.83 -14.08 -24.47
C CYS A 28 -10.51 -14.48 -23.18
N LYS A 29 -9.81 -15.24 -22.35
CA LYS A 29 -10.37 -15.77 -21.10
C LYS A 29 -9.96 -14.93 -19.88
N VAL A 30 -10.92 -14.69 -19.00
CA VAL A 30 -10.71 -14.27 -17.63
C VAL A 30 -10.72 -15.52 -16.76
N THR A 31 -9.69 -15.67 -15.91
CA THR A 31 -9.53 -16.84 -15.04
C THR A 31 -9.93 -16.55 -13.59
N LYS A 32 -10.30 -15.31 -13.28
CA LYS A 32 -10.88 -14.95 -11.99
C LYS A 32 -12.30 -15.48 -11.93
N LEU A 33 -12.55 -16.41 -11.00
CA LEU A 33 -13.88 -16.93 -10.72
C LEU A 33 -14.84 -15.79 -10.36
N GLY A 34 -16.06 -15.84 -10.88
CA GLY A 34 -17.09 -14.82 -10.72
C GLY A 34 -16.91 -13.56 -11.58
N LEU A 35 -15.90 -13.54 -12.50
CA LEU A 35 -15.72 -12.50 -13.53
C LEU A 35 -15.48 -13.14 -14.92
N ASN A 36 -15.81 -14.40 -15.09
CA ASN A 36 -15.42 -15.22 -16.22
C ASN A 36 -16.57 -15.56 -17.19
N GLU A 37 -17.68 -14.83 -17.13
CA GLU A 37 -18.81 -15.03 -18.05
C GLU A 37 -18.62 -14.32 -19.38
N ALA A 38 -18.21 -13.05 -19.37
CA ALA A 38 -17.91 -12.29 -20.58
C ALA A 38 -16.68 -11.40 -20.38
N TYR A 39 -15.95 -11.19 -21.48
CA TYR A 39 -14.79 -10.29 -21.50
C TYR A 39 -14.72 -9.50 -22.79
N LYS A 40 -14.37 -8.21 -22.66
CA LYS A 40 -14.07 -7.31 -23.77
C LYS A 40 -12.84 -6.48 -23.43
N GLY A 41 -11.79 -6.58 -24.23
CA GLY A 41 -10.56 -5.82 -24.00
C GLY A 41 -9.33 -6.44 -24.60
N ASP A 42 -8.17 -5.99 -24.09
CA ASP A 42 -6.86 -6.41 -24.57
C ASP A 42 -6.57 -7.87 -24.22
N CYS A 43 -5.94 -8.57 -25.17
CA CYS A 43 -5.67 -9.98 -25.08
C CYS A 43 -4.21 -10.32 -25.34
N LYS A 44 -3.68 -11.28 -24.59
CA LYS A 44 -2.37 -11.85 -24.85
C LYS A 44 -2.36 -13.34 -24.58
N LYS A 45 -2.05 -14.13 -25.61
CA LYS A 45 -2.00 -15.61 -25.52
C LYS A 45 -3.31 -16.22 -25.02
N GLY A 46 -4.48 -15.74 -25.53
CA GLY A 46 -5.79 -16.24 -25.14
C GLY A 46 -6.25 -15.85 -23.73
N LEU A 47 -5.57 -14.92 -23.07
CA LEU A 47 -5.92 -14.43 -21.74
C LEU A 47 -6.10 -12.92 -21.72
N ALA A 48 -7.03 -12.42 -20.92
CA ALA A 48 -7.18 -11.00 -20.64
C ALA A 48 -5.85 -10.41 -20.17
N ASN A 49 -5.36 -9.34 -20.86
CA ASN A 49 -4.06 -8.77 -20.53
C ASN A 49 -3.93 -7.37 -21.12
N GLY A 50 -4.01 -6.35 -20.30
CA GLY A 50 -4.14 -4.94 -20.65
C GLY A 50 -5.43 -4.36 -20.10
N GLN A 51 -6.01 -3.39 -20.79
CA GLN A 51 -7.30 -2.80 -20.40
C GLN A 51 -8.46 -3.66 -20.85
N GLY A 52 -9.49 -3.77 -20.01
CA GLY A 52 -10.68 -4.54 -20.38
C GLY A 52 -11.81 -4.43 -19.37
N GLU A 53 -12.92 -5.02 -19.77
CA GLU A 53 -14.13 -5.18 -18.98
C GLU A 53 -14.47 -6.67 -18.90
N ALA A 54 -14.75 -7.15 -17.69
CA ALA A 54 -15.18 -8.52 -17.44
C ALA A 54 -16.43 -8.53 -16.58
N THR A 55 -17.35 -9.45 -16.88
CA THR A 55 -18.59 -9.64 -16.13
C THR A 55 -18.71 -11.06 -15.61
N GLY A 56 -19.48 -11.23 -14.55
CA GLY A 56 -19.83 -12.49 -13.95
C GLY A 56 -20.61 -12.33 -12.65
N GLU A 57 -20.73 -13.38 -11.87
CA GLU A 57 -21.50 -13.40 -10.61
C GLU A 57 -21.05 -12.35 -9.58
N LEU A 58 -19.77 -11.96 -9.58
CA LEU A 58 -19.25 -10.90 -8.70
C LEU A 58 -19.66 -9.50 -9.16
N GLY A 59 -20.15 -9.35 -10.40
CA GLY A 59 -20.51 -8.06 -10.97
C GLY A 59 -19.68 -7.72 -12.21
N THR A 60 -19.37 -6.44 -12.39
CA THR A 60 -18.62 -5.95 -13.55
C THR A 60 -17.30 -5.31 -13.11
N TYR A 61 -16.19 -5.84 -13.63
CA TYR A 61 -14.87 -5.25 -13.43
C TYR A 61 -14.43 -4.50 -14.70
N VAL A 62 -13.99 -3.27 -14.53
CA VAL A 62 -13.37 -2.45 -15.57
C VAL A 62 -11.99 -2.02 -15.08
N GLY A 63 -10.94 -2.36 -15.83
CA GLY A 63 -9.58 -2.02 -15.42
C GLY A 63 -8.51 -2.84 -16.10
N THR A 64 -7.35 -2.88 -15.47
CA THR A 64 -6.18 -3.58 -16.00
C THR A 64 -6.20 -5.06 -15.64
N PHE A 65 -5.90 -5.90 -16.63
CA PHE A 65 -5.73 -7.34 -16.49
C PHE A 65 -4.28 -7.76 -16.74
N LYS A 66 -3.88 -8.83 -16.08
CA LYS A 66 -2.62 -9.53 -16.35
C LYS A 66 -2.82 -11.03 -16.22
N LYS A 67 -2.51 -11.76 -17.30
CA LYS A 67 -2.65 -13.23 -17.33
C LYS A 67 -4.04 -13.74 -16.91
N GLY A 68 -5.10 -13.05 -17.35
CA GLY A 68 -6.48 -13.46 -17.12
C GLY A 68 -7.10 -13.00 -15.79
N VAL A 69 -6.40 -12.22 -14.97
CA VAL A 69 -6.94 -11.73 -13.69
C VAL A 69 -6.76 -10.22 -13.54
N PRO A 70 -7.64 -9.54 -12.77
CA PRO A 70 -7.44 -8.15 -12.36
C PRO A 70 -6.06 -7.91 -11.76
N ASN A 71 -5.33 -6.89 -12.30
CA ASN A 71 -3.98 -6.58 -11.84
C ASN A 71 -3.60 -5.16 -12.28
N GLY A 72 -3.44 -4.24 -11.35
CA GLY A 72 -3.25 -2.81 -11.60
C GLY A 72 -4.43 -2.00 -11.07
N MET A 73 -4.77 -0.89 -11.71
CA MET A 73 -5.93 -0.09 -11.33
C MET A 73 -7.20 -0.65 -11.96
N GLY A 74 -8.30 -0.63 -11.20
CA GLY A 74 -9.59 -1.06 -11.71
C GLY A 74 -10.73 -0.85 -10.73
N LYS A 75 -11.95 -0.91 -11.28
CA LYS A 75 -13.21 -0.77 -10.57
C LYS A 75 -14.02 -2.06 -10.70
N LEU A 76 -14.46 -2.63 -9.58
CA LEU A 76 -15.42 -3.73 -9.52
C LEU A 76 -16.73 -3.20 -8.98
N SER A 77 -17.77 -3.25 -9.81
CA SER A 77 -19.14 -2.89 -9.43
C SER A 77 -19.90 -4.15 -9.04
N TYR A 78 -20.37 -4.22 -7.80
CA TYR A 78 -21.16 -5.32 -7.25
C TYR A 78 -22.67 -5.12 -7.46
N GLY A 79 -23.07 -3.90 -7.88
CA GLY A 79 -24.44 -3.46 -8.07
C GLY A 79 -24.54 -1.94 -8.02
N GLU A 80 -25.76 -1.44 -7.87
CA GLU A 80 -26.03 0.00 -7.84
C GLU A 80 -25.39 0.62 -6.60
N ASN A 81 -24.56 1.66 -6.81
CA ASN A 81 -23.84 2.40 -5.77
C ASN A 81 -22.97 1.52 -4.82
N HIS A 82 -22.72 0.27 -5.20
CA HIS A 82 -21.81 -0.61 -4.46
C HIS A 82 -20.66 -1.03 -5.35
N TYR A 83 -19.48 -0.50 -5.11
CA TYR A 83 -18.30 -0.78 -5.93
C TYR A 83 -17.00 -0.52 -5.17
N TYR A 84 -15.95 -1.23 -5.58
CA TYR A 84 -14.58 -0.96 -5.16
C TYR A 84 -13.81 -0.33 -6.32
N GLU A 85 -13.04 0.70 -6.04
CA GLU A 85 -12.13 1.35 -6.98
C GLU A 85 -10.74 1.47 -6.35
N GLY A 86 -9.73 0.91 -6.98
CA GLY A 86 -8.39 0.91 -6.42
C GLY A 86 -7.44 -0.05 -7.11
N LYS A 87 -6.36 -0.39 -6.41
CA LYS A 87 -5.33 -1.31 -6.89
C LYS A 87 -5.75 -2.76 -6.71
N TRP A 88 -5.32 -3.58 -7.67
CA TRP A 88 -5.53 -5.01 -7.74
C TRP A 88 -4.21 -5.74 -7.95
N LYS A 89 -4.06 -6.89 -7.33
CA LYS A 89 -2.92 -7.78 -7.52
C LYS A 89 -3.40 -9.22 -7.54
N SER A 90 -3.08 -9.93 -8.64
CA SER A 90 -3.45 -11.35 -8.80
C SER A 90 -4.93 -11.65 -8.56
N GLY A 91 -5.82 -10.75 -9.03
CA GLY A 91 -7.27 -10.90 -8.90
C GLY A 91 -7.86 -10.51 -7.54
N LYS A 92 -7.07 -9.94 -6.62
CA LYS A 92 -7.49 -9.50 -5.29
C LYS A 92 -7.28 -8.01 -5.10
N LYS A 93 -8.11 -7.37 -4.27
CA LYS A 93 -7.90 -5.99 -3.82
C LYS A 93 -6.57 -5.91 -3.09
N HIS A 94 -5.74 -4.91 -3.42
CA HIS A 94 -4.40 -4.77 -2.85
C HIS A 94 -3.92 -3.32 -2.92
N GLY A 95 -3.18 -2.86 -1.88
CA GLY A 95 -2.74 -1.47 -1.81
C GLY A 95 -3.90 -0.50 -1.63
N GLU A 96 -3.75 0.72 -2.08
CA GLU A 96 -4.74 1.79 -1.89
C GLU A 96 -6.01 1.58 -2.71
N GLY A 97 -7.17 1.80 -2.08
CA GLY A 97 -8.47 1.70 -2.73
C GLY A 97 -9.61 2.21 -1.86
N THR A 98 -10.77 2.35 -2.49
CA THR A 98 -11.98 2.86 -1.87
C THR A 98 -13.14 1.92 -2.15
N LEU A 99 -13.83 1.50 -1.11
CA LEU A 99 -15.08 0.75 -1.20
C LEU A 99 -16.26 1.68 -0.91
N TYR A 100 -17.20 1.75 -1.85
CA TYR A 100 -18.43 2.53 -1.76
C TYR A 100 -19.60 1.59 -1.48
N PHE A 101 -20.46 1.98 -0.58
CA PHE A 101 -21.66 1.24 -0.19
C PHE A 101 -22.93 2.00 -0.61
N PRO A 102 -24.09 1.31 -0.79
CA PRO A 102 -25.33 1.91 -1.29
C PRO A 102 -25.86 3.11 -0.50
N ALA A 103 -25.55 3.20 0.79
CA ALA A 103 -26.01 4.29 1.69
C ALA A 103 -25.00 5.44 1.79
N ASP A 104 -24.29 5.76 0.71
CA ASP A 104 -23.25 6.82 0.64
C ASP A 104 -22.11 6.65 1.67
N SER A 105 -22.01 5.46 2.25
CA SER A 105 -20.93 5.10 3.15
C SER A 105 -19.69 4.72 2.33
N VAL A 106 -18.52 5.17 2.80
CA VAL A 106 -17.26 5.01 2.06
C VAL A 106 -16.17 4.54 3.01
N VAL A 107 -15.46 3.49 2.63
CA VAL A 107 -14.25 3.02 3.31
C VAL A 107 -13.04 3.23 2.40
N ARG A 108 -12.17 4.14 2.80
CA ARG A 108 -10.91 4.45 2.11
C ARG A 108 -9.74 3.91 2.89
N GLY A 109 -8.74 3.41 2.19
CA GLY A 109 -7.49 2.97 2.83
C GLY A 109 -6.78 1.90 2.05
N PHE A 110 -6.14 1.00 2.78
CA PHE A 110 -5.27 -0.03 2.22
C PHE A 110 -5.87 -1.42 2.38
N TRP A 111 -5.58 -2.26 1.40
CA TRP A 111 -6.10 -3.61 1.25
C TRP A 111 -4.93 -4.57 1.03
N ASP A 112 -5.01 -5.74 1.60
CA ASP A 112 -4.11 -6.84 1.30
C ASP A 112 -4.91 -8.14 1.14
N GLU A 113 -4.79 -8.76 -0.02
CA GLU A 113 -5.49 -9.99 -0.40
C GLU A 113 -7.01 -9.99 -0.11
N ASP A 114 -7.70 -8.91 -0.51
CA ASP A 114 -9.12 -8.61 -0.30
C ASP A 114 -9.49 -8.16 1.13
N VAL A 115 -8.57 -8.21 2.09
CA VAL A 115 -8.79 -7.76 3.47
C VAL A 115 -8.45 -6.26 3.61
N TYR A 116 -9.36 -5.51 4.23
CA TYR A 116 -9.08 -4.12 4.61
C TYR A 116 -8.11 -4.09 5.78
N ILE A 117 -6.96 -3.44 5.62
CA ILE A 117 -5.91 -3.37 6.65
C ILE A 117 -5.86 -2.04 7.39
N GLY A 118 -6.64 -1.04 6.96
CA GLY A 118 -6.72 0.24 7.66
C GLY A 118 -6.49 1.44 6.74
N GLU A 119 -6.54 2.61 7.33
CA GLU A 119 -6.33 3.89 6.62
C GLU A 119 -4.87 4.09 6.18
N TYR A 120 -3.94 3.36 6.78
CA TYR A 120 -2.50 3.44 6.50
C TYR A 120 -1.95 2.08 6.01
N PRO A 121 -0.89 2.08 5.18
CA PRO A 121 -0.33 0.85 4.58
C PRO A 121 0.38 -0.05 5.60
N SER A 122 0.63 0.45 6.79
CA SER A 122 1.24 -0.25 7.92
C SER A 122 0.74 0.40 9.20
N PRO A 123 0.53 -0.35 10.28
CA PRO A 123 0.07 0.20 11.56
C PRO A 123 1.11 1.13 12.21
N TYR A 124 2.33 1.13 11.73
CA TYR A 124 3.37 2.07 12.15
C TYR A 124 4.35 2.39 11.01
N LYS A 125 5.16 3.44 11.21
CA LYS A 125 6.24 3.84 10.30
C LYS A 125 7.47 4.28 11.10
N ILE A 126 8.64 3.74 10.77
CA ILE A 126 9.92 4.33 11.17
C ILE A 126 10.22 5.45 10.17
N VAL A 127 10.28 6.69 10.66
CA VAL A 127 10.54 7.88 9.85
C VAL A 127 12.04 8.05 9.64
N SER A 128 12.82 7.91 10.71
CA SER A 128 14.27 7.90 10.65
C SER A 128 14.85 7.08 11.81
N GLN A 129 16.02 6.49 11.57
CA GLN A 129 16.80 5.77 12.56
C GLN A 129 18.26 6.08 12.37
N TYR A 130 18.98 6.30 13.48
CA TYR A 130 20.43 6.46 13.50
C TYR A 130 21.05 5.57 14.59
N GLY A 131 22.25 5.05 14.32
CA GLY A 131 22.95 4.13 15.20
C GLY A 131 22.88 2.69 14.73
N SER A 132 23.64 1.80 15.38
CA SER A 132 23.76 0.37 15.01
C SER A 132 22.67 -0.51 15.63
N ALA A 133 21.80 0.03 16.48
CA ALA A 133 20.75 -0.73 17.15
C ALA A 133 19.73 -1.28 16.16
N LYS A 134 19.30 -2.53 16.37
CA LYS A 134 18.15 -3.11 15.67
C LYS A 134 16.88 -2.71 16.41
N ILE A 135 15.97 -2.05 15.69
CA ILE A 135 14.70 -1.58 16.24
C ILE A 135 13.56 -2.42 15.68
N SER A 136 12.68 -2.85 16.58
CA SER A 136 11.40 -3.45 16.22
C SER A 136 10.26 -2.77 16.95
N ILE A 137 9.17 -2.51 16.22
CA ILE A 137 7.93 -1.95 16.76
C ILE A 137 6.85 -3.01 16.56
N ARG A 138 6.15 -3.38 17.61
CA ARG A 138 5.11 -4.39 17.57
C ARG A 138 3.91 -3.99 18.41
N LYS A 139 2.73 -4.33 17.95
CA LYS A 139 1.51 -4.25 18.72
C LYS A 139 1.43 -5.45 19.66
N ILE A 140 1.13 -5.21 20.92
CA ILE A 140 1.03 -6.24 21.97
C ILE A 140 -0.41 -6.74 22.05
N ASN A 141 -1.37 -5.79 22.03
CA ASN A 141 -2.80 -6.07 21.99
C ASN A 141 -3.55 -4.87 21.41
N ASP A 142 -4.84 -5.06 21.15
CA ASP A 142 -5.72 -4.03 20.58
C ASP A 142 -6.31 -3.11 21.66
N ASP A 143 -6.31 -3.57 22.90
CA ASP A 143 -6.76 -2.80 24.06
C ASP A 143 -5.60 -2.02 24.63
N GLY A 144 -5.89 -0.80 25.10
CA GLY A 144 -4.87 0.06 25.68
C GLY A 144 -4.48 1.24 24.79
N ASP A 145 -3.65 2.08 25.35
CA ASP A 145 -3.23 3.35 24.79
C ASP A 145 -1.80 3.71 25.26
N GLY A 146 -0.95 2.71 25.33
CA GLY A 146 0.42 2.86 25.81
C GLY A 146 1.47 2.44 24.79
N ILE A 147 2.69 2.94 24.99
CA ILE A 147 3.88 2.58 24.22
C ILE A 147 5.01 2.29 25.17
N ASP A 148 5.41 1.01 25.27
CA ASP A 148 6.56 0.57 26.07
C ASP A 148 7.83 0.68 25.24
N ILE A 149 8.90 1.18 25.85
CA ILE A 149 10.23 1.23 25.26
C ILE A 149 11.15 0.30 26.06
N VAL A 150 11.76 -0.66 25.36
CA VAL A 150 12.59 -1.69 25.99
C VAL A 150 13.97 -1.70 25.33
N PHE A 151 15.00 -1.50 26.14
CA PHE A 151 16.38 -1.66 25.72
C PHE A 151 16.85 -3.09 26.01
N ILE A 152 17.43 -3.74 24.99
CA ILE A 152 17.89 -5.14 25.06
C ILE A 152 19.33 -5.22 24.58
N ARG A 153 20.14 -6.00 25.27
CA ARG A 153 21.46 -6.44 24.83
C ARG A 153 21.62 -7.93 25.12
N ASN A 154 22.02 -8.71 24.12
CA ASN A 154 22.17 -10.16 24.24
C ASN A 154 20.93 -10.87 24.79
N GLY A 155 19.72 -10.42 24.42
CA GLY A 155 18.45 -10.98 24.87
C GLY A 155 17.98 -10.57 26.27
N MET A 156 18.76 -9.78 27.00
CA MET A 156 18.41 -9.30 28.35
C MET A 156 18.02 -7.82 28.35
N ARG A 157 17.08 -7.44 29.19
CA ARG A 157 16.74 -6.03 29.41
C ARG A 157 17.93 -5.33 30.10
N THR A 158 18.32 -4.17 29.57
CA THR A 158 19.52 -3.43 29.99
C THR A 158 19.26 -1.94 30.17
N GLN A 159 18.15 -1.59 30.79
CA GLN A 159 17.81 -0.18 31.04
C GLN A 159 18.89 0.56 31.82
N GLN A 160 19.61 -0.13 32.70
CA GLN A 160 20.73 0.42 33.49
C GLN A 160 21.92 0.89 32.64
N ASP A 161 22.03 0.42 31.38
CA ASP A 161 23.09 0.83 30.45
C ASP A 161 22.77 2.13 29.71
N VAL A 162 21.54 2.62 29.87
CA VAL A 162 21.09 3.89 29.28
C VAL A 162 21.55 5.03 30.16
N VAL A 163 22.59 5.73 29.71
CA VAL A 163 23.19 6.84 30.49
C VAL A 163 22.57 8.20 30.17
N GLN A 164 21.92 8.32 29.07
CA GLN A 164 21.14 9.50 28.66
C GLN A 164 19.96 9.07 27.84
N LEU A 165 18.78 9.56 28.18
CA LEU A 165 17.54 9.29 27.42
C LEU A 165 16.77 10.59 27.28
N THR A 166 16.37 10.88 26.05
CA THR A 166 15.42 11.93 25.73
C THR A 166 14.29 11.31 24.93
N MET A 167 13.07 11.51 25.36
CA MET A 167 11.87 11.06 24.68
C MET A 167 10.97 12.27 24.38
N GLN A 168 10.37 12.28 23.22
CA GLN A 168 9.40 13.31 22.80
C GLN A 168 8.18 12.60 22.22
N ASN A 169 7.01 13.17 22.44
CA ASN A 169 5.73 12.60 22.08
C ASN A 169 4.73 13.68 21.64
N SER A 170 3.83 13.28 20.77
CA SER A 170 2.72 14.14 20.30
C SER A 170 1.55 14.18 21.30
N SER A 171 1.42 13.16 22.16
CA SER A 171 0.32 13.02 23.11
C SER A 171 0.69 12.07 24.26
N GLY A 172 -0.10 12.06 25.32
CA GLY A 172 0.06 11.17 26.45
C GLY A 172 1.10 11.65 27.49
N VAL A 173 1.33 10.81 28.46
CA VAL A 173 2.23 11.07 29.60
C VAL A 173 3.47 10.21 29.48
N GLN A 174 4.64 10.87 29.47
CA GLN A 174 5.92 10.17 29.46
C GLN A 174 6.17 9.47 30.79
N GLN A 175 6.70 8.26 30.72
CA GLN A 175 7.21 7.48 31.85
C GLN A 175 8.70 7.21 31.66
N ASP A 176 9.51 7.56 32.65
CA ASP A 176 10.98 7.45 32.63
C ASP A 176 11.56 6.74 33.85
N GLY A 177 10.70 6.05 34.64
CA GLY A 177 11.08 5.29 35.83
C GLY A 177 11.43 3.82 35.55
N GLN A 178 10.83 2.91 36.30
CA GLN A 178 10.98 1.46 36.11
C GLN A 178 10.51 0.98 34.75
N TYR A 179 9.51 1.65 34.21
CA TYR A 179 9.00 1.46 32.84
C TYR A 179 9.32 2.71 32.03
N LEU A 180 9.81 2.52 30.81
CA LEU A 180 10.05 3.60 29.85
C LEU A 180 8.96 3.60 28.80
N GLY A 181 8.46 4.79 28.46
CA GLY A 181 7.48 4.89 27.39
C GLY A 181 6.45 5.99 27.57
N PHE A 182 5.25 5.76 27.08
CA PHE A 182 4.15 6.72 27.11
C PHE A 182 2.84 6.02 27.46
N LEU A 183 2.00 6.65 28.25
CA LEU A 183 0.65 6.20 28.60
C LEU A 183 -0.38 7.23 28.16
N ASN A 184 -1.64 6.81 28.02
CA ASN A 184 -2.78 7.63 27.62
C ASN A 184 -2.48 8.39 26.32
N VAL A 185 -1.90 7.71 25.33
CA VAL A 185 -1.55 8.31 24.06
C VAL A 185 -2.77 8.34 23.13
N SER A 186 -2.82 9.35 22.26
CA SER A 186 -3.80 9.43 21.17
C SER A 186 -3.14 9.00 19.85
N PHE A 187 -3.89 8.32 19.02
CA PHE A 187 -3.43 7.87 17.70
C PHE A 187 -4.08 8.70 16.58
N PRO A 188 -3.35 9.06 15.52
CA PRO A 188 -1.94 8.76 15.27
C PRO A 188 -0.98 9.37 16.29
N PHE A 189 0.05 8.64 16.65
CA PHE A 189 1.08 9.05 17.61
C PHE A 189 2.41 9.30 16.91
N ASP A 190 3.04 10.44 17.19
CA ASP A 190 4.40 10.75 16.75
C ASP A 190 5.35 10.66 17.94
N GLY A 191 6.41 9.88 17.80
CA GLY A 191 7.40 9.69 18.86
C GLY A 191 8.84 9.88 18.37
N ARG A 192 9.69 10.37 19.29
CA ARG A 192 11.14 10.45 19.11
C ARG A 192 11.84 9.94 20.36
N ILE A 193 12.86 9.13 20.14
CA ILE A 193 13.75 8.60 21.17
C ILE A 193 15.18 8.93 20.77
N GLU A 194 15.93 9.52 21.69
CA GLU A 194 17.38 9.69 21.60
C GLU A 194 18.00 9.11 22.87
N ALA A 195 18.88 8.14 22.72
CA ALA A 195 19.53 7.47 23.83
C ALA A 195 21.03 7.35 23.62
N LYS A 196 21.80 7.50 24.72
CA LYS A 196 23.17 7.04 24.80
C LYS A 196 23.21 5.78 25.64
N VAL A 197 23.70 4.71 25.07
CA VAL A 197 23.79 3.39 25.73
C VAL A 197 25.24 2.96 25.84
N GLN A 198 25.62 2.47 27.01
CA GLN A 198 26.98 1.98 27.24
C GLN A 198 27.20 0.59 26.63
N ASN A 199 28.39 0.32 26.17
CA ASN A 199 28.80 -1.03 25.80
C ASN A 199 28.97 -1.93 27.04
N LEU A 200 29.16 -3.24 26.85
CA LEU A 200 29.29 -4.22 27.93
C LEU A 200 30.41 -3.88 28.94
N MET A 201 31.48 -3.28 28.46
CA MET A 201 32.65 -2.92 29.26
C MET A 201 32.55 -1.52 29.89
N HIS A 202 31.49 -0.79 29.67
CA HIS A 202 31.27 0.61 30.06
C HIS A 202 32.40 1.57 29.61
N THR A 203 33.13 1.19 28.56
CA THR A 203 34.26 1.96 28.01
C THR A 203 33.88 2.90 26.87
N ALA A 204 32.73 2.66 26.26
CA ALA A 204 32.21 3.45 25.15
C ALA A 204 30.69 3.58 25.20
N THR A 205 30.17 4.63 24.58
CA THR A 205 28.73 4.84 24.41
C THR A 205 28.35 4.81 22.93
N ASN A 206 27.22 4.18 22.64
CA ASN A 206 26.57 4.20 21.32
C ASN A 206 25.39 5.16 21.38
N ILE A 207 25.16 5.87 20.27
CA ILE A 207 23.99 6.74 20.13
C ILE A 207 22.94 5.98 19.35
N VAL A 208 21.71 6.04 19.84
CA VAL A 208 20.52 5.53 19.17
C VAL A 208 19.55 6.68 19.03
N SER A 209 19.09 6.95 17.82
CA SER A 209 18.01 7.90 17.57
C SER A 209 16.95 7.23 16.72
N LEU A 210 15.69 7.39 17.10
CA LEU A 210 14.52 6.85 16.41
C LEU A 210 13.43 7.91 16.35
N VAL A 211 12.92 8.16 15.15
CA VAL A 211 11.69 8.93 14.91
C VAL A 211 10.68 7.99 14.29
N TYR A 212 9.49 7.92 14.87
CA TYR A 212 8.48 6.96 14.46
C TYR A 212 7.06 7.52 14.57
N LYS A 213 6.14 6.89 13.86
CA LYS A 213 4.70 7.12 13.95
C LYS A 213 4.00 5.79 14.19
N ILE A 214 2.97 5.81 15.02
CA ILE A 214 2.04 4.70 15.21
C ILE A 214 0.64 5.20 14.84
N TYR A 215 -0.02 4.50 13.93
CA TYR A 215 -1.29 4.93 13.37
C TYR A 215 -2.50 4.30 14.05
N GLU A 216 -2.33 3.08 14.58
CA GLU A 216 -3.42 2.30 15.13
C GLU A 216 -3.42 2.32 16.66
N LYS A 217 -4.62 2.42 17.25
CA LYS A 217 -4.84 2.26 18.68
C LYS A 217 -4.36 0.87 19.16
N GLY A 218 -3.90 0.81 20.41
CA GLY A 218 -3.47 -0.43 21.06
C GLY A 218 -2.30 -0.21 22.02
N GLN A 219 -1.90 -1.28 22.70
CA GLN A 219 -0.67 -1.33 23.46
C GLN A 219 0.48 -1.72 22.55
N TRP A 220 1.52 -0.89 22.51
CA TRP A 220 2.66 -1.05 21.62
C TRP A 220 3.95 -1.27 22.39
N GLN A 221 4.90 -1.94 21.77
CA GLN A 221 6.25 -2.09 22.31
C GLN A 221 7.29 -1.77 21.26
N ILE A 222 8.24 -0.91 21.63
CA ILE A 222 9.44 -0.58 20.86
C ILE A 222 10.62 -1.26 21.52
N VAL A 223 11.26 -2.18 20.80
CA VAL A 223 12.44 -2.89 21.26
C VAL A 223 13.67 -2.34 20.56
N ILE A 224 14.63 -1.85 21.36
CA ILE A 224 15.91 -1.31 20.91
C ILE A 224 17.00 -2.31 21.32
N ASN A 225 17.51 -3.07 20.37
CA ASN A 225 18.54 -4.09 20.59
C ASN A 225 19.90 -3.57 20.06
N TYR A 226 20.90 -3.41 20.94
CA TYR A 226 22.18 -2.74 20.67
C TYR A 226 23.40 -3.54 21.14
#